data_3fb3c919b41386da1d1f9f28465a4de1
#
_entry.id   3fb3c919b41386da1d1f9f28465a4de1
#
_cell.length_a   1.000
_cell.length_b   1.000
_cell.length_c   1.000
_cell.angle_alpha   90.00
_cell.angle_beta   90.00
_cell.angle_gamma   90.00
#
_symmetry.space_group_name_H-M   'P 1'
#
loop_
_entity.id
_entity.type
_entity.pdbx_description
1 polymer ?
#
loop_
_entity_poly.entity_id
_entity_poly.type
_entity_poly.pdbx_seq_one_letter_code
_entity_poly.pdbx_strand_id
1 'polypeptide(L)'
;MFFFNHTKKETPQYGPRIAAVSALGERAQQQDSWAVSDWHDELLCRERGILLTMADGMGGLDHGDEVSELLVTELQKAFREREVDAAPDAWLLELLGQANRRVNRFLRDKNPGGSTLILALVLGDELFHLSVGDSRLYLSRGKGLVLLNREQSYGVKLDLMLVKGILPASELASHPQRRALTSYVGMGDLEGVDRNTIPLHLQEGDTLLLLSDGVFGTLTEEEICACLSDDVEQSAVRLERAVAEQCRARQDNYTAVLYRHGRTRM
;
A
#
# COMPACT_ATOMS: atom_id res chain seq x y z
N MET A 1 -11.23 15.97 6.96
CA MET A 1 -12.06 14.77 7.24
C MET A 1 -13.11 14.64 6.16
N PHE A 2 -12.74 14.06 5.03
CA PHE A 2 -13.68 13.81 3.94
C PHE A 2 -14.22 12.40 4.09
N PHE A 3 -15.36 12.26 4.77
CA PHE A 3 -16.16 11.06 4.68
C PHE A 3 -16.77 11.01 3.28
N PHE A 4 -16.29 10.10 2.43
CA PHE A 4 -17.06 9.71 1.26
C PHE A 4 -18.33 9.04 1.75
N ASN A 5 -19.44 9.77 1.69
CA ASN A 5 -20.77 9.22 1.88
C ASN A 5 -21.02 8.19 0.77
N HIS A 6 -20.76 6.93 1.05
CA HIS A 6 -21.18 5.84 0.18
C HIS A 6 -22.70 5.74 0.26
N THR A 7 -23.40 6.42 -0.66
CA THR A 7 -24.74 5.95 -1.04
C THR A 7 -24.55 4.50 -1.48
N LYS A 8 -25.29 3.56 -0.86
CA LYS A 8 -25.35 2.15 -1.26
C LYS A 8 -25.75 2.08 -2.74
N LYS A 9 -24.77 2.15 -3.66
CA LYS A 9 -24.93 1.64 -5.01
C LYS A 9 -24.82 0.12 -4.87
N GLU A 10 -25.78 -0.61 -5.42
CA GLU A 10 -25.74 -2.08 -5.47
C GLU A 10 -24.38 -2.48 -6.05
N THR A 11 -23.62 -3.29 -5.30
CA THR A 11 -22.33 -3.80 -5.75
C THR A 11 -22.56 -4.62 -7.01
N PRO A 12 -21.89 -4.35 -8.13
CA PRO A 12 -22.07 -5.12 -9.34
C PRO A 12 -21.83 -6.59 -9.04
N GLN A 13 -22.74 -7.46 -9.47
CA GLN A 13 -22.62 -8.91 -9.25
C GLN A 13 -21.41 -9.51 -9.97
N TYR A 14 -20.80 -8.75 -10.88
CA TYR A 14 -19.62 -9.09 -11.68
C TYR A 14 -18.70 -7.86 -11.75
N GLY A 15 -17.41 -8.09 -11.64
CA GLY A 15 -16.41 -7.03 -11.68
C GLY A 15 -15.54 -6.97 -10.42
N PRO A 16 -14.58 -6.03 -10.36
CA PRO A 16 -13.72 -5.87 -9.21
C PRO A 16 -14.53 -5.44 -7.98
N ARG A 17 -14.10 -5.91 -6.80
CA ARG A 17 -14.66 -5.50 -5.51
C ARG A 17 -13.56 -4.93 -4.65
N ILE A 18 -13.87 -3.87 -3.93
CA ILE A 18 -12.90 -3.16 -3.13
C ILE A 18 -13.49 -2.91 -1.75
N ALA A 19 -12.69 -3.16 -0.73
CA ALA A 19 -12.97 -2.80 0.64
C ALA A 19 -11.70 -2.26 1.29
N ALA A 20 -11.86 -1.42 2.29
CA ALA A 20 -10.74 -0.94 3.07
C ALA A 20 -11.12 -0.74 4.53
N VAL A 21 -10.15 -0.92 5.40
CA VAL A 21 -10.18 -0.49 6.78
C VAL A 21 -8.98 0.43 7.02
N SER A 22 -9.23 1.50 7.76
CA SER A 22 -8.18 2.43 8.21
C SER A 22 -8.57 2.95 9.59
N ALA A 23 -7.72 2.71 10.57
CA ALA A 23 -8.01 3.02 11.95
C ALA A 23 -6.81 3.62 12.68
N LEU A 24 -7.14 4.43 13.69
CA LEU A 24 -6.17 5.23 14.43
C LEU A 24 -5.22 4.42 15.31
N GLY A 25 -5.67 3.22 15.77
CA GLY A 25 -4.96 2.49 16.82
C GLY A 25 -4.87 3.33 18.10
N GLU A 26 -3.70 3.33 18.74
CA GLU A 26 -3.42 4.08 19.96
C GLU A 26 -2.72 5.43 19.68
N ARG A 27 -2.66 5.85 18.41
CA ARG A 27 -2.03 7.12 18.00
C ARG A 27 -2.98 8.30 18.18
N ALA A 28 -2.43 9.51 18.30
CA ALA A 28 -3.22 10.75 18.38
C ALA A 28 -3.72 11.23 17.02
N GLN A 29 -3.05 10.84 15.93
CA GLN A 29 -3.35 11.27 14.56
C GLN A 29 -3.29 10.07 13.62
N GLN A 30 -4.14 10.09 12.59
CA GLN A 30 -4.07 9.16 11.47
C GLN A 30 -3.06 9.71 10.46
N GLN A 31 -2.00 8.94 10.23
CA GLN A 31 -0.94 9.27 9.28
C GLN A 31 -0.97 8.37 8.04
N ASP A 32 -1.74 7.28 8.08
CA ASP A 32 -2.03 6.48 6.89
C ASP A 32 -3.04 7.18 5.99
N SER A 33 -2.78 7.17 4.68
CA SER A 33 -3.71 7.65 3.66
C SER A 33 -3.83 6.61 2.55
N TRP A 34 -5.02 6.48 1.99
CA TRP A 34 -5.26 5.57 0.88
C TRP A 34 -6.34 6.09 -0.06
N ALA A 35 -6.31 5.66 -1.29
CA ALA A 35 -7.39 5.88 -2.24
C ALA A 35 -7.39 4.80 -3.33
N VAL A 36 -8.56 4.64 -3.95
CA VAL A 36 -8.72 3.86 -5.18
C VAL A 36 -9.40 4.75 -6.20
N SER A 37 -8.98 4.67 -7.46
CA SER A 37 -9.64 5.37 -8.56
C SER A 37 -11.11 4.95 -8.67
N ASP A 38 -11.93 5.74 -9.36
CA ASP A 38 -13.37 5.42 -9.50
C ASP A 38 -13.57 4.10 -10.26
N TRP A 39 -13.64 3.00 -9.50
CA TRP A 39 -13.81 1.65 -10.01
C TRP A 39 -15.27 1.33 -10.37
N HIS A 40 -16.21 2.26 -10.15
CA HIS A 40 -17.58 2.20 -10.62
C HIS A 40 -17.76 2.79 -12.01
N ASP A 41 -16.81 3.57 -12.49
CA ASP A 41 -16.75 4.07 -13.86
C ASP A 41 -16.16 2.99 -14.77
N GLU A 42 -17.05 2.23 -15.41
CA GLU A 42 -16.63 1.11 -16.29
C GLU A 42 -15.78 1.59 -17.49
N LEU A 43 -16.03 2.79 -17.99
CA LEU A 43 -15.26 3.35 -19.10
C LEU A 43 -13.84 3.69 -18.65
N LEU A 44 -13.73 4.38 -17.51
CA LEU A 44 -12.45 4.69 -16.90
C LEU A 44 -11.63 3.42 -16.60
N CYS A 45 -12.27 2.41 -15.99
CA CYS A 45 -11.63 1.13 -15.67
C CYS A 45 -11.14 0.39 -16.91
N ARG A 46 -11.90 0.42 -18.01
CA ARG A 46 -11.51 -0.22 -19.25
C ARG A 46 -10.38 0.50 -19.97
N GLU A 47 -10.39 1.84 -19.99
CA GLU A 47 -9.40 2.64 -20.70
C GLU A 47 -8.10 2.83 -19.90
N ARG A 48 -8.22 3.08 -18.60
CA ARG A 48 -7.11 3.50 -17.74
C ARG A 48 -6.75 2.49 -16.66
N GLY A 49 -7.62 1.49 -16.42
CA GLY A 49 -7.47 0.54 -15.33
C GLY A 49 -7.98 1.05 -13.99
N ILE A 50 -7.51 0.42 -12.92
CA ILE A 50 -7.81 0.77 -11.54
C ILE A 50 -6.49 1.02 -10.83
N LEU A 51 -6.33 2.21 -10.24
CA LEU A 51 -5.17 2.57 -9.42
C LEU A 51 -5.54 2.49 -7.93
N LEU A 52 -4.87 1.56 -7.22
CA LEU A 52 -4.88 1.52 -5.76
C LEU A 52 -3.62 2.24 -5.26
N THR A 53 -3.80 3.07 -4.26
CA THR A 53 -2.74 3.87 -3.64
C THR A 53 -2.82 3.75 -2.13
N MET A 54 -1.70 3.48 -1.47
CA MET A 54 -1.58 3.53 -0.02
C MET A 54 -0.26 4.20 0.36
N ALA A 55 -0.30 5.06 1.36
CA ALA A 55 0.80 5.83 1.88
C ALA A 55 0.73 5.82 3.41
N ASP A 56 1.75 5.29 4.07
CA ASP A 56 1.90 5.26 5.52
C ASP A 56 2.84 6.38 5.92
N GLY A 57 2.30 7.41 6.57
CA GLY A 57 3.02 8.59 6.99
C GLY A 57 3.91 8.30 8.20
N MET A 58 5.18 8.69 8.12
CA MET A 58 6.17 8.35 9.14
C MET A 58 5.90 9.02 10.47
N GLY A 59 5.43 8.27 11.47
CA GLY A 59 5.06 8.73 12.81
C GLY A 59 6.20 9.29 13.67
N GLY A 60 7.45 9.17 13.23
CA GLY A 60 8.62 9.78 13.84
C GLY A 60 8.97 11.17 13.29
N LEU A 61 8.21 11.67 12.31
CA LEU A 61 8.40 12.95 11.65
C LEU A 61 7.15 13.83 11.83
N ASP A 62 7.31 15.15 11.78
CA ASP A 62 6.24 16.10 12.13
C ASP A 62 5.11 16.20 11.08
N HIS A 63 5.36 15.84 9.84
CA HIS A 63 4.44 16.04 8.70
C HIS A 63 4.08 14.73 7.97
N GLY A 64 4.02 13.59 8.67
CA GLY A 64 3.68 12.30 8.08
C GLY A 64 2.28 12.28 7.48
N ASP A 65 1.30 12.79 8.19
CA ASP A 65 -0.12 12.89 7.79
C ASP A 65 -0.31 13.79 6.56
N GLU A 66 0.27 15.00 6.57
CA GLU A 66 0.19 15.92 5.43
C GLU A 66 0.88 15.36 4.17
N VAL A 67 1.98 14.62 4.35
CA VAL A 67 2.71 14.00 3.22
C VAL A 67 1.92 12.84 2.64
N SER A 68 1.39 11.94 3.46
CA SER A 68 0.61 10.80 2.97
C SER A 68 -0.67 11.25 2.25
N GLU A 69 -1.38 12.25 2.78
CA GLU A 69 -2.58 12.83 2.16
C GLU A 69 -2.24 13.53 0.83
N LEU A 70 -1.16 14.32 0.80
CA LEU A 70 -0.67 14.98 -0.41
C LEU A 70 -0.34 13.96 -1.50
N LEU A 71 0.37 12.87 -1.15
CA LEU A 71 0.72 11.80 -2.07
C LEU A 71 -0.52 11.17 -2.70
N VAL A 72 -1.44 10.70 -1.89
CA VAL A 72 -2.64 10.03 -2.36
C VAL A 72 -3.47 10.94 -3.28
N THR A 73 -3.62 12.21 -2.90
CA THR A 73 -4.39 13.19 -3.67
C THR A 73 -3.76 13.48 -5.04
N GLU A 74 -2.44 13.76 -5.07
CA GLU A 74 -1.73 14.08 -6.33
C GLU A 74 -1.67 12.86 -7.26
N LEU A 75 -1.48 11.66 -6.72
CA LEU A 75 -1.42 10.43 -7.49
C LEU A 75 -2.76 10.07 -8.14
N GLN A 76 -3.86 10.22 -7.42
CA GLN A 76 -5.21 10.00 -7.96
C GLN A 76 -5.58 11.05 -9.01
N LYS A 77 -5.13 12.30 -8.84
CA LYS A 77 -5.30 13.34 -9.86
C LYS A 77 -4.52 12.99 -11.13
N ALA A 78 -3.24 12.65 -11.01
CA ALA A 78 -2.40 12.30 -12.15
C ALA A 78 -2.91 11.04 -12.88
N PHE A 79 -3.52 10.09 -12.17
CA PHE A 79 -4.15 8.92 -12.79
C PHE A 79 -5.30 9.31 -13.74
N ARG A 80 -6.12 10.28 -13.36
CA ARG A 80 -7.21 10.77 -14.22
C ARG A 80 -6.70 11.44 -15.50
N GLU A 81 -5.49 12.01 -15.44
CA GLU A 81 -4.84 12.70 -16.55
C GLU A 81 -3.87 11.79 -17.34
N ARG A 82 -3.76 10.50 -16.95
CA ARG A 82 -2.85 9.55 -17.59
C ARG A 82 -3.13 9.38 -19.07
N GLU A 83 -2.10 9.46 -19.90
CA GLU A 83 -2.16 9.05 -21.30
C GLU A 83 -2.27 7.53 -21.41
N VAL A 84 -3.25 7.04 -22.17
CA VAL A 84 -3.57 5.61 -22.25
C VAL A 84 -2.43 4.79 -22.87
N ASP A 85 -1.68 5.41 -23.79
CA ASP A 85 -0.59 4.73 -24.55
C ASP A 85 0.74 4.68 -23.79
N ALA A 86 0.84 5.30 -22.61
CA ALA A 86 2.07 5.26 -21.81
C ALA A 86 2.33 3.86 -21.25
N ALA A 87 3.58 3.36 -21.39
CA ALA A 87 3.99 2.09 -20.78
C ALA A 87 3.76 2.12 -19.27
N PRO A 88 2.97 1.18 -18.70
CA PRO A 88 2.46 1.30 -17.34
C PRO A 88 3.56 1.38 -16.27
N ASP A 89 4.61 0.57 -16.40
CA ASP A 89 5.73 0.53 -15.45
C ASP A 89 6.58 1.82 -15.49
N ALA A 90 6.81 2.36 -16.68
CA ALA A 90 7.53 3.61 -16.86
C ALA A 90 6.70 4.80 -16.34
N TRP A 91 5.40 4.79 -16.60
CA TRP A 91 4.48 5.80 -16.09
C TRP A 91 4.43 5.81 -14.56
N LEU A 92 4.34 4.64 -13.89
CA LEU A 92 4.37 4.56 -12.44
C LEU A 92 5.67 5.15 -11.86
N LEU A 93 6.81 4.88 -12.51
CA LEU A 93 8.10 5.42 -12.07
C LEU A 93 8.19 6.94 -12.24
N GLU A 94 7.70 7.47 -13.36
CA GLU A 94 7.63 8.90 -13.60
C GLU A 94 6.71 9.58 -12.58
N LEU A 95 5.54 8.98 -12.32
CA LEU A 95 4.56 9.45 -11.35
C LEU A 95 5.17 9.54 -9.94
N LEU A 96 5.90 8.50 -9.51
CA LEU A 96 6.65 8.54 -8.25
C LEU A 96 7.64 9.70 -8.23
N GLY A 97 8.41 9.90 -9.31
CA GLY A 97 9.39 10.99 -9.40
C GLY A 97 8.73 12.37 -9.28
N GLN A 98 7.57 12.56 -9.91
CA GLN A 98 6.80 13.80 -9.80
C GLN A 98 6.27 14.01 -8.37
N ALA A 99 5.69 12.96 -7.77
CA ALA A 99 5.17 12.99 -6.41
C ALA A 99 6.29 13.29 -5.38
N ASN A 100 7.43 12.62 -5.49
CA ASN A 100 8.57 12.87 -4.61
C ASN A 100 9.11 14.31 -4.73
N ARG A 101 9.25 14.85 -5.92
CA ARG A 101 9.60 16.27 -6.12
C ARG A 101 8.57 17.21 -5.51
N ARG A 102 7.29 16.88 -5.58
CA ARG A 102 6.21 17.67 -4.99
C ARG A 102 6.30 17.69 -3.47
N VAL A 103 6.50 16.51 -2.85
CA VAL A 103 6.68 16.37 -1.40
C VAL A 103 7.94 17.10 -0.92
N ASN A 104 9.08 16.91 -1.57
CA ASN A 104 10.32 17.60 -1.21
C ASN A 104 10.18 19.13 -1.31
N ARG A 105 9.38 19.63 -2.26
CA ARG A 105 9.07 21.07 -2.34
C ARG A 105 8.18 21.53 -1.18
N PHE A 106 7.19 20.72 -0.82
CA PHE A 106 6.30 20.99 0.32
C PHE A 106 7.07 21.05 1.64
N LEU A 107 8.07 20.19 1.81
CA LEU A 107 8.88 20.09 3.03
C LEU A 107 10.06 21.08 3.10
N ARG A 108 10.35 21.85 2.03
CA ARG A 108 11.56 22.66 1.90
C ARG A 108 11.86 23.56 3.12
N ASP A 109 10.82 24.20 3.67
CA ASP A 109 10.92 25.14 4.78
C ASP A 109 10.22 24.62 6.04
N LYS A 110 9.99 23.30 6.11
CA LYS A 110 9.32 22.62 7.22
C LYS A 110 10.28 21.64 7.91
N ASN A 111 9.87 21.14 9.07
CA ASN A 111 10.51 20.00 9.69
C ASN A 111 10.42 18.74 8.79
N PRO A 112 11.32 17.77 8.98
CA PRO A 112 11.28 16.54 8.19
C PRO A 112 9.92 15.86 8.23
N GLY A 113 9.46 15.41 7.08
CA GLY A 113 8.26 14.60 6.87
C GLY A 113 8.56 13.51 5.87
N GLY A 114 7.73 12.51 5.81
CA GLY A 114 7.91 11.44 4.84
C GLY A 114 6.80 10.41 4.91
N SER A 115 6.74 9.57 3.90
CA SER A 115 5.75 8.50 3.83
C SER A 115 6.29 7.33 3.02
N THR A 116 5.84 6.12 3.33
CA THR A 116 5.90 4.99 2.40
C THR A 116 4.96 5.24 1.22
N LEU A 117 5.06 4.41 0.21
CA LEU A 117 4.11 4.43 -0.90
C LEU A 117 3.97 3.04 -1.51
N ILE A 118 2.73 2.62 -1.75
CA ILE A 118 2.38 1.52 -2.65
C ILE A 118 1.46 2.05 -3.73
N LEU A 119 1.80 1.74 -4.98
CA LEU A 119 0.94 1.89 -6.15
C LEU A 119 0.69 0.51 -6.74
N ALA A 120 -0.58 0.17 -6.95
CA ALA A 120 -0.97 -1.03 -7.70
C ALA A 120 -1.94 -0.61 -8.81
N LEU A 121 -1.50 -0.74 -10.06
CA LEU A 121 -2.27 -0.44 -11.25
C LEU A 121 -2.73 -1.74 -11.90
N VAL A 122 -4.04 -1.94 -11.95
CA VAL A 122 -4.67 -3.10 -12.60
C VAL A 122 -5.25 -2.66 -13.93
N LEU A 123 -4.73 -3.22 -15.02
CA LEU A 123 -5.15 -2.98 -16.41
C LEU A 123 -5.73 -4.28 -16.99
N GLY A 124 -7.05 -4.43 -17.00
CA GLY A 124 -7.67 -5.73 -17.30
C GLY A 124 -7.21 -6.77 -16.29
N ASP A 125 -6.52 -7.81 -16.75
CA ASP A 125 -5.97 -8.88 -15.91
C ASP A 125 -4.48 -8.63 -15.54
N GLU A 126 -3.89 -7.50 -15.93
CA GLU A 126 -2.48 -7.20 -15.72
C GLU A 126 -2.26 -6.28 -14.50
N LEU A 127 -1.45 -6.74 -13.55
CA LEU A 127 -1.01 -5.94 -12.42
C LEU A 127 0.40 -5.38 -12.64
N PHE A 128 0.51 -4.07 -12.58
CA PHE A 128 1.77 -3.36 -12.39
C PHE A 128 1.80 -2.77 -10.99
N HIS A 129 2.93 -2.86 -10.31
CA HIS A 129 3.09 -2.26 -8.99
C HIS A 129 4.41 -1.53 -8.84
N LEU A 130 4.42 -0.59 -7.92
CA LEU A 130 5.59 0.13 -7.48
C LEU A 130 5.46 0.40 -5.98
N SER A 131 6.57 0.25 -5.24
CA SER A 131 6.59 0.59 -3.82
C SER A 131 7.88 1.27 -3.37
N VAL A 132 7.76 2.10 -2.35
CA VAL A 132 8.83 2.74 -1.60
C VAL A 132 8.52 2.64 -0.11
N GLY A 133 9.47 2.19 0.70
CA GLY A 133 9.30 1.97 2.13
C GLY A 133 9.10 0.51 2.49
N ASP A 134 8.40 0.24 3.57
CA ASP A 134 8.18 -1.10 4.14
C ASP A 134 6.72 -1.55 4.13
N SER A 135 5.79 -0.71 3.70
CA SER A 135 4.41 -1.15 3.47
C SER A 135 4.35 -2.32 2.48
N ARG A 136 3.41 -3.22 2.65
CA ARG A 136 3.38 -4.52 1.97
C ARG A 136 2.23 -4.65 0.97
N LEU A 137 2.55 -5.14 -0.22
CA LEU A 137 1.59 -5.58 -1.23
C LEU A 137 1.57 -7.10 -1.28
N TYR A 138 0.45 -7.70 -0.95
CA TYR A 138 0.25 -9.14 -1.04
C TYR A 138 -0.71 -9.51 -2.16
N LEU A 139 -0.51 -10.70 -2.71
CA LEU A 139 -1.48 -11.43 -3.52
C LEU A 139 -1.97 -12.64 -2.74
N SER A 140 -3.28 -12.74 -2.55
CA SER A 140 -3.95 -13.96 -2.11
C SER A 140 -4.52 -14.69 -3.31
N ARG A 141 -4.08 -15.93 -3.53
CA ARG A 141 -4.56 -16.83 -4.59
C ARG A 141 -4.83 -18.22 -4.01
N GLY A 142 -6.06 -18.65 -4.07
CA GLY A 142 -6.51 -19.89 -3.45
C GLY A 142 -6.37 -19.82 -1.93
N LYS A 143 -5.47 -20.66 -1.35
CA LYS A 143 -5.14 -20.63 0.10
C LYS A 143 -3.77 -20.01 0.39
N GLY A 144 -3.10 -19.48 -0.63
CA GLY A 144 -1.77 -18.88 -0.49
C GLY A 144 -1.83 -17.36 -0.34
N LEU A 145 -0.91 -16.82 0.46
CA LEU A 145 -0.61 -15.40 0.56
C LEU A 145 0.84 -15.20 0.17
N VAL A 146 1.10 -14.33 -0.81
CA VAL A 146 2.44 -14.10 -1.35
C VAL A 146 2.74 -12.61 -1.32
N LEU A 147 3.86 -12.24 -0.69
CA LEU A 147 4.38 -10.89 -0.72
C LEU A 147 4.94 -10.58 -2.12
N LEU A 148 4.43 -9.52 -2.76
CA LEU A 148 4.82 -9.14 -4.12
C LEU A 148 5.96 -8.12 -4.16
N ASN A 149 6.06 -7.24 -3.18
CA ASN A 149 7.05 -6.18 -3.16
C ASN A 149 8.19 -6.46 -2.16
N ARG A 150 9.30 -5.78 -2.35
CA ARG A 150 10.46 -5.81 -1.46
C ARG A 150 10.49 -4.54 -0.62
N GLU A 151 10.60 -4.73 0.69
CA GLU A 151 10.74 -3.62 1.63
C GLU A 151 12.08 -2.90 1.47
N GLN A 152 12.07 -1.59 1.68
CA GLN A 152 13.28 -0.78 1.78
C GLN A 152 13.51 -0.39 3.24
N SER A 153 13.83 -1.38 4.07
CA SER A 153 14.16 -1.22 5.49
C SER A 153 15.61 -1.63 5.77
N TYR A 154 16.16 -1.10 6.86
CA TYR A 154 17.48 -1.51 7.33
C TYR A 154 17.47 -2.99 7.77
N GLY A 155 16.31 -3.50 8.17
CA GLY A 155 16.10 -4.91 8.47
C GLY A 155 16.52 -5.83 7.34
N VAL A 156 16.19 -5.50 6.09
CA VAL A 156 16.61 -6.26 4.91
C VAL A 156 18.14 -6.27 4.75
N LYS A 157 18.80 -5.13 5.03
CA LYS A 157 20.28 -5.07 5.03
C LYS A 157 20.88 -5.97 6.12
N LEU A 158 20.29 -5.98 7.32
CA LEU A 158 20.71 -6.85 8.42
C LEU A 158 20.53 -8.34 8.11
N ASP A 159 19.42 -8.72 7.49
CA ASP A 159 19.16 -10.10 7.06
C ASP A 159 20.20 -10.58 6.04
N LEU A 160 20.61 -9.72 5.12
CA LEU A 160 21.70 -10.00 4.19
C LEU A 160 23.06 -10.15 4.92
N MET A 161 23.32 -9.35 5.94
CA MET A 161 24.54 -9.47 6.77
C MET A 161 24.57 -10.80 7.55
N LEU A 162 23.41 -11.25 8.05
CA LEU A 162 23.28 -12.58 8.67
C LEU A 162 23.60 -13.68 7.66
N VAL A 163 22.99 -13.66 6.47
CA VAL A 163 23.23 -14.68 5.42
C VAL A 163 24.69 -14.72 5.00
N LYS A 164 25.39 -13.58 4.99
CA LYS A 164 26.82 -13.47 4.69
C LYS A 164 27.71 -13.82 5.88
N GLY A 165 27.16 -14.16 7.06
CA GLY A 165 27.93 -14.45 8.26
C GLY A 165 28.64 -13.26 8.89
N ILE A 166 28.23 -12.02 8.55
CA ILE A 166 28.82 -10.78 9.07
C ILE A 166 28.20 -10.42 10.43
N LEU A 167 26.90 -10.72 10.62
CA LEU A 167 26.14 -10.40 11.82
C LEU A 167 25.58 -11.70 12.41
N PRO A 168 25.74 -11.96 13.75
CA PRO A 168 25.16 -13.12 14.39
C PRO A 168 23.63 -12.96 14.56
N ALA A 169 22.90 -14.08 14.53
CA ALA A 169 21.44 -14.09 14.66
C ALA A 169 20.94 -13.45 15.97
N SER A 170 21.72 -13.51 17.04
CA SER A 170 21.39 -12.93 18.35
C SER A 170 21.28 -11.41 18.32
N GLU A 171 21.97 -10.73 17.39
CA GLU A 171 21.96 -9.27 17.27
C GLU A 171 20.88 -8.79 16.28
N LEU A 172 20.37 -9.67 15.43
CA LEU A 172 19.46 -9.33 14.36
C LEU A 172 18.10 -8.81 14.88
N ALA A 173 17.46 -9.58 15.77
CA ALA A 173 16.10 -9.30 16.24
C ALA A 173 16.02 -8.03 17.12
N SER A 174 17.09 -7.73 17.86
CA SER A 174 17.17 -6.63 18.81
C SER A 174 17.86 -5.37 18.24
N HIS A 175 18.25 -5.39 16.97
CA HIS A 175 18.96 -4.25 16.38
C HIS A 175 18.09 -2.99 16.37
N PRO A 176 18.54 -1.87 16.98
CA PRO A 176 17.70 -0.69 17.21
C PRO A 176 17.20 -0.03 15.91
N GLN A 177 17.96 -0.17 14.82
CA GLN A 177 17.60 0.40 13.51
C GLN A 177 16.86 -0.59 12.60
N ARG A 178 16.48 -1.79 13.07
CA ARG A 178 15.88 -2.82 12.21
C ARG A 178 14.68 -2.30 11.40
N ARG A 179 13.87 -1.41 12.00
CA ARG A 179 12.68 -0.82 11.37
C ARG A 179 12.95 0.51 10.66
N ALA A 180 14.19 1.01 10.66
CA ALA A 180 14.51 2.25 9.97
C ALA A 180 14.36 2.07 8.46
N LEU A 181 13.60 2.97 7.81
CA LEU A 181 13.47 2.97 6.37
C LEU A 181 14.77 3.42 5.71
N THR A 182 15.14 2.78 4.62
CA THR A 182 16.29 3.15 3.78
C THR A 182 15.86 3.91 2.55
N SER A 183 14.57 3.91 2.21
CA SER A 183 13.99 4.74 1.16
C SER A 183 12.54 5.06 1.52
N TYR A 184 12.13 6.32 1.36
CA TYR A 184 10.78 6.82 1.58
C TYR A 184 10.55 8.10 0.77
N VAL A 185 9.31 8.43 0.48
CA VAL A 185 8.98 9.66 -0.24
C VAL A 185 9.15 10.87 0.70
N GLY A 186 9.89 11.87 0.25
CA GLY A 186 10.23 13.06 1.05
C GLY A 186 11.66 13.08 1.59
N MET A 187 12.46 12.00 1.37
CA MET A 187 13.86 11.97 1.82
C MET A 187 14.87 12.70 0.90
N GLY A 188 14.38 13.35 -0.16
CA GLY A 188 15.24 13.88 -1.22
C GLY A 188 15.30 12.90 -2.39
N ASP A 189 16.50 12.43 -2.74
CA ASP A 189 16.68 11.39 -3.76
C ASP A 189 16.33 10.01 -3.18
N LEU A 190 15.57 9.23 -3.93
CA LEU A 190 15.15 7.90 -3.50
C LEU A 190 16.31 6.91 -3.67
N GLU A 191 16.68 6.22 -2.60
CA GLU A 191 17.76 5.21 -2.64
C GLU A 191 17.28 3.85 -3.16
N GLY A 192 15.97 3.58 -3.12
CA GLY A 192 15.39 2.32 -3.55
C GLY A 192 13.94 2.46 -3.95
N VAL A 193 13.58 1.77 -5.02
CA VAL A 193 12.21 1.63 -5.52
C VAL A 193 12.04 0.18 -5.94
N ASP A 194 11.01 -0.48 -5.47
CA ASP A 194 10.64 -1.80 -5.95
C ASP A 194 9.50 -1.69 -6.95
N ARG A 195 9.58 -2.41 -8.06
CA ARG A 195 8.55 -2.43 -9.10
C ARG A 195 8.68 -3.67 -9.98
N ASN A 196 7.59 -4.07 -10.59
CA ASN A 196 7.63 -5.02 -11.69
C ASN A 196 7.64 -4.27 -13.05
N THR A 197 8.39 -4.79 -14.01
CA THR A 197 8.42 -4.30 -15.40
C THR A 197 7.67 -5.23 -16.35
N ILE A 198 7.43 -6.46 -15.90
CA ILE A 198 6.59 -7.45 -16.58
C ILE A 198 5.32 -7.60 -15.73
N PRO A 199 4.12 -7.46 -16.31
CA PRO A 199 2.89 -7.56 -15.55
C PRO A 199 2.73 -8.92 -14.89
N LEU A 200 2.17 -8.93 -13.69
CA LEU A 200 1.65 -10.13 -13.07
C LEU A 200 0.21 -10.35 -13.55
N HIS A 201 -0.07 -11.51 -14.16
CA HIS A 201 -1.43 -11.83 -14.58
C HIS A 201 -2.29 -12.29 -13.40
N LEU A 202 -3.32 -11.49 -13.12
CA LEU A 202 -4.34 -11.81 -12.13
C LEU A 202 -5.31 -12.84 -12.68
N GLN A 203 -5.82 -13.67 -11.78
CA GLN A 203 -6.87 -14.67 -12.05
C GLN A 203 -8.16 -14.24 -11.35
N GLU A 204 -9.29 -14.66 -11.89
CA GLU A 204 -10.57 -14.44 -11.22
C GLU A 204 -10.53 -14.97 -9.79
N GLY A 205 -10.90 -14.14 -8.83
CA GLY A 205 -10.88 -14.46 -7.42
C GLY A 205 -9.57 -14.14 -6.69
N ASP A 206 -8.52 -13.70 -7.39
CA ASP A 206 -7.33 -13.17 -6.74
C ASP A 206 -7.68 -11.95 -5.88
N THR A 207 -7.04 -11.83 -4.74
CA THR A 207 -7.20 -10.65 -3.89
C THR A 207 -5.84 -10.00 -3.65
N LEU A 208 -5.73 -8.71 -4.01
CA LEU A 208 -4.61 -7.87 -3.64
C LEU A 208 -4.88 -7.24 -2.27
N LEU A 209 -3.85 -7.17 -1.43
CA LEU A 209 -3.90 -6.50 -0.14
C LEU A 209 -2.74 -5.50 -0.06
N LEU A 210 -3.06 -4.22 0.13
CA LEU A 210 -2.09 -3.19 0.48
C LEU A 210 -2.20 -2.99 1.99
N LEU A 211 -1.11 -3.21 2.73
CA LEU A 211 -1.11 -3.20 4.19
C LEU A 211 -0.03 -2.25 4.71
N SER A 212 -0.40 -1.37 5.66
CA SER A 212 0.57 -0.63 6.47
C SER A 212 1.15 -1.51 7.59
N ASP A 213 2.24 -1.08 8.21
CA ASP A 213 2.96 -1.84 9.23
C ASP A 213 2.13 -2.11 10.49
N GLY A 214 1.15 -1.26 10.78
CA GLY A 214 0.20 -1.49 11.86
C GLY A 214 -0.62 -2.77 11.73
N VAL A 215 -0.81 -3.28 10.49
CA VAL A 215 -1.46 -4.58 10.24
C VAL A 215 -0.46 -5.72 10.37
N PHE A 216 0.53 -5.81 9.48
CA PHE A 216 1.48 -6.94 9.44
C PHE A 216 2.51 -6.93 10.58
N GLY A 217 2.68 -5.80 11.25
CA GLY A 217 3.42 -5.73 12.50
C GLY A 217 2.63 -6.29 13.68
N THR A 218 1.32 -6.46 13.55
CA THR A 218 0.39 -6.93 14.59
C THR A 218 -0.06 -8.36 14.35
N LEU A 219 -0.37 -8.72 13.11
CA LEU A 219 -0.84 -10.04 12.70
C LEU A 219 0.26 -10.79 11.92
N THR A 220 0.33 -12.09 12.10
CA THR A 220 1.13 -12.98 11.23
C THR A 220 0.47 -13.15 9.86
N GLU A 221 1.23 -13.63 8.87
CA GLU A 221 0.67 -13.92 7.54
C GLU A 221 -0.43 -14.98 7.58
N GLU A 222 -0.34 -15.96 8.50
CA GLU A 222 -1.38 -16.97 8.72
C GLU A 222 -2.67 -16.35 9.28
N GLU A 223 -2.56 -15.41 10.22
CA GLU A 223 -3.71 -14.69 10.78
C GLU A 223 -4.35 -13.77 9.75
N ILE A 224 -3.54 -13.06 8.95
CA ILE A 224 -4.02 -12.26 7.82
C ILE A 224 -4.78 -13.17 6.82
N CYS A 225 -4.19 -14.29 6.43
CA CYS A 225 -4.81 -15.23 5.49
C CYS A 225 -6.13 -15.80 6.04
N ALA A 226 -6.21 -16.08 7.33
CA ALA A 226 -7.43 -16.58 8.00
C ALA A 226 -8.58 -15.55 7.99
N CYS A 227 -8.28 -14.26 7.88
CA CYS A 227 -9.29 -13.20 7.77
C CYS A 227 -9.92 -13.12 6.37
N LEU A 228 -9.26 -13.68 5.33
CA LEU A 228 -9.69 -13.53 3.94
C LEU A 228 -10.85 -14.47 3.60
N SER A 229 -11.71 -14.00 2.73
CA SER A 229 -12.85 -14.74 2.16
C SER A 229 -13.17 -14.21 0.77
N ASP A 230 -14.15 -14.81 0.11
CA ASP A 230 -14.64 -14.34 -1.19
C ASP A 230 -15.34 -12.97 -1.12
N ASP A 231 -15.72 -12.55 0.07
CA ASP A 231 -16.29 -11.25 0.38
C ASP A 231 -15.22 -10.34 0.98
N VAL A 232 -14.79 -9.34 0.20
CA VAL A 232 -13.73 -8.41 0.65
C VAL A 232 -14.17 -7.49 1.76
N GLU A 233 -15.47 -7.15 1.84
CA GLU A 233 -16.01 -6.33 2.91
C GLU A 233 -15.93 -7.08 4.24
N GLN A 234 -16.35 -8.37 4.24
CA GLN A 234 -16.18 -9.21 5.41
C GLN A 234 -14.71 -9.45 5.76
N SER A 235 -13.83 -9.57 4.77
CA SER A 235 -12.39 -9.72 4.98
C SER A 235 -11.80 -8.49 5.67
N ALA A 236 -12.17 -7.28 5.23
CA ALA A 236 -11.76 -6.03 5.86
C ALA A 236 -12.21 -5.93 7.32
N VAL A 237 -13.48 -6.25 7.60
CA VAL A 237 -14.03 -6.27 8.97
C VAL A 237 -13.31 -7.29 9.85
N ARG A 238 -12.98 -8.48 9.34
CA ARG A 238 -12.24 -9.50 10.09
C ARG A 238 -10.81 -9.06 10.38
N LEU A 239 -10.13 -8.41 9.42
CA LEU A 239 -8.79 -7.85 9.63
C LEU A 239 -8.80 -6.78 10.71
N GLU A 240 -9.74 -5.83 10.65
CA GLU A 240 -9.90 -4.79 11.68
C GLU A 240 -10.08 -5.40 13.06
N ARG A 241 -11.02 -6.35 13.17
CA ARG A 241 -11.29 -7.05 14.42
C ARG A 241 -10.06 -7.82 14.92
N ALA A 242 -9.37 -8.54 14.06
CA ALA A 242 -8.19 -9.32 14.41
C ALA A 242 -7.06 -8.42 14.95
N VAL A 243 -6.83 -7.25 14.33
CA VAL A 243 -5.85 -6.26 14.85
C VAL A 243 -6.29 -5.73 16.21
N ALA A 244 -7.55 -5.33 16.35
CA ALA A 244 -8.08 -4.79 17.60
C ALA A 244 -8.05 -5.80 18.76
N GLU A 245 -8.30 -7.08 18.49
CA GLU A 245 -8.27 -8.18 19.49
C GLU A 245 -6.87 -8.46 20.04
N GLN A 246 -5.78 -8.05 19.33
CA GLN A 246 -4.42 -8.18 19.84
C GLN A 246 -4.13 -7.24 21.02
N CYS A 247 -4.96 -6.21 21.24
CA CYS A 247 -4.87 -5.25 22.36
C CYS A 247 -3.44 -4.74 22.58
N ARG A 248 -2.70 -4.45 21.52
CA ARG A 248 -1.30 -4.03 21.62
C ARG A 248 -1.20 -2.65 22.26
N ALA A 249 -0.43 -2.56 23.33
CA ALA A 249 0.00 -1.26 23.82
C ALA A 249 0.79 -0.52 22.72
N ARG A 250 0.41 0.72 22.44
CA ARG A 250 0.99 1.55 21.36
C ARG A 250 0.74 0.99 19.95
N GLN A 251 -0.46 0.44 19.71
CA GLN A 251 -0.89 0.05 18.37
C GLN A 251 -0.76 1.26 17.43
N ASP A 252 -0.05 1.06 16.32
CA ASP A 252 0.08 2.08 15.29
C ASP A 252 -1.22 2.29 14.50
N ASN A 253 -1.27 3.36 13.73
CA ASN A 253 -2.27 3.44 12.66
C ASN A 253 -2.20 2.16 11.85
N TYR A 254 -3.34 1.65 11.41
CA TYR A 254 -3.37 0.47 10.58
C TYR A 254 -4.35 0.62 9.44
N THR A 255 -3.88 0.31 8.26
CA THR A 255 -4.66 0.41 7.02
C THR A 255 -4.50 -0.85 6.20
N ALA A 256 -5.63 -1.39 5.74
CA ALA A 256 -5.69 -2.47 4.77
C ALA A 256 -6.62 -2.08 3.63
N VAL A 257 -6.11 -2.09 2.40
CA VAL A 257 -6.90 -1.90 1.19
C VAL A 257 -6.94 -3.22 0.44
N LEU A 258 -8.14 -3.75 0.21
CA LEU A 258 -8.39 -5.03 -0.45
C LEU A 258 -9.02 -4.78 -1.82
N TYR A 259 -8.45 -5.40 -2.84
CA TYR A 259 -9.00 -5.44 -4.19
C TYR A 259 -9.18 -6.89 -4.59
N ARG A 260 -10.42 -7.32 -4.88
CA ARG A 260 -10.69 -8.65 -5.42
C ARG A 260 -10.90 -8.56 -6.92
N HIS A 261 -10.08 -9.30 -7.65
CA HIS A 261 -10.17 -9.38 -9.10
C HIS A 261 -11.40 -10.20 -9.53
N GLY A 262 -12.20 -9.58 -10.37
CA GLY A 262 -13.37 -10.23 -11.00
C GLY A 262 -13.45 -9.83 -12.45
N ARG A 263 -13.83 -10.79 -13.31
CA ARG A 263 -13.99 -10.50 -14.75
C ARG A 263 -15.14 -9.53 -14.96
N THR A 264 -14.84 -8.44 -15.66
CA THR A 264 -15.88 -7.61 -16.28
C THR A 264 -16.54 -8.45 -17.41
N ARG A 265 -17.86 -8.59 -17.42
CA ARG A 265 -18.51 -9.18 -18.61
C ARG A 265 -18.22 -8.30 -19.82
N MET A 266 -17.59 -8.90 -20.86
CA MET A 266 -17.52 -8.30 -22.19
C MET A 266 -18.92 -8.20 -22.79
#